data_ae4826cf8f118d306b2bba6af9036dee
#
_entry.id   ae4826cf8f118d306b2bba6af9036dee
#
_cell.length_a   1.000
_cell.length_b   1.000
_cell.length_c   1.000
_cell.angle_alpha   90.00
_cell.angle_beta   90.00
_cell.angle_gamma   90.00
#
_symmetry.space_group_name_H-M   'P 1'
#
loop_
_entity.id
_entity.type
_entity.pdbx_description
1 polymer ?
#
loop_
_entity_poly.entity_id
_entity_poly.type
_entity_poly.pdbx_seq_one_letter_code
_entity_poly.pdbx_strand_id
1 'polypeptide(L)'
;MPTRATLPILGLIASVALIAQDISRPAQFTQADREAGAKTFRSHCSPCHGMNAEGGRGPNLAQGVFYRGSSDEELLHNISEGVAGTEMPGLFYSPDRVWQVVAYLRSLTPVEKAIGDAGHGAALFKQHGCSGCHRVAGEGGRMGPDLTLIGSSRALRHLREAMTNPDADVRQRYWLVTATAGADGKPVSGFLLNEDTYTVQLIDDAGNLRSLDKARLRGYNVAKKSKMPSYAKLKTGELDDLVAYLTSLRRPGGSR
;
A
#
# COMPACT_ATOMS: atom_id res chain seq x y z
N MET A 1 12.01 -38.25 -76.80
CA MET A 1 11.35 -38.04 -75.53
C MET A 1 12.33 -37.25 -74.63
N PRO A 2 12.08 -35.99 -74.30
CA PRO A 2 12.99 -35.24 -73.47
C PRO A 2 12.62 -35.37 -71.95
N THR A 3 13.62 -35.74 -71.20
CA THR A 3 13.57 -35.84 -69.73
C THR A 3 13.51 -34.45 -69.08
N ARG A 4 12.43 -34.24 -68.31
CA ARG A 4 12.29 -32.98 -67.49
C ARG A 4 13.08 -33.12 -66.20
N ALA A 5 14.07 -32.24 -66.02
CA ALA A 5 14.79 -32.04 -64.76
C ALA A 5 13.96 -31.18 -63.82
N THR A 6 13.60 -31.75 -62.67
CA THR A 6 12.98 -30.98 -61.56
C THR A 6 14.05 -30.44 -60.64
N LEU A 7 14.13 -29.08 -60.56
CA LEU A 7 14.95 -28.39 -59.54
C LEU A 7 14.24 -28.43 -58.18
N PRO A 8 14.93 -28.71 -57.08
CA PRO A 8 14.37 -28.56 -55.74
C PRO A 8 14.43 -27.09 -55.33
N ILE A 9 13.27 -26.54 -54.96
CA ILE A 9 13.17 -25.22 -54.30
C ILE A 9 13.62 -25.40 -52.86
N LEU A 10 14.81 -24.92 -52.53
CA LEU A 10 15.30 -24.81 -51.15
C LEU A 10 14.60 -23.59 -50.51
N GLY A 11 13.54 -23.86 -49.73
CA GLY A 11 12.89 -22.84 -48.94
C GLY A 11 13.77 -22.43 -47.76
N LEU A 12 14.27 -21.19 -47.79
CA LEU A 12 15.00 -20.55 -46.69
C LEU A 12 13.99 -20.21 -45.59
N ILE A 13 13.88 -21.03 -44.53
CA ILE A 13 13.12 -20.71 -43.34
C ILE A 13 13.98 -19.75 -42.51
N ALA A 14 13.71 -18.46 -42.63
CA ALA A 14 14.26 -17.46 -41.75
C ALA A 14 13.64 -17.62 -40.35
N SER A 15 14.37 -18.22 -39.43
CA SER A 15 13.99 -18.29 -38.01
C SER A 15 14.05 -16.88 -37.43
N VAL A 16 12.90 -16.25 -37.26
CA VAL A 16 12.78 -15.03 -36.43
C VAL A 16 12.94 -15.47 -35.00
N ALA A 17 14.13 -15.29 -34.44
CA ALA A 17 14.35 -15.41 -33.02
C ALA A 17 13.57 -14.24 -32.35
N LEU A 18 12.44 -14.55 -31.70
CA LEU A 18 11.81 -13.64 -30.76
C LEU A 18 12.85 -13.45 -29.63
N ILE A 19 13.48 -12.27 -29.62
CA ILE A 19 14.28 -11.85 -28.46
C ILE A 19 13.26 -11.55 -27.36
N ALA A 20 13.05 -12.50 -26.46
CA ALA A 20 12.34 -12.23 -25.22
C ALA A 20 13.13 -11.14 -24.50
N GLN A 21 12.52 -9.95 -24.35
CA GLN A 21 13.14 -8.89 -23.56
C GLN A 21 13.32 -9.41 -22.14
N ASP A 22 14.57 -9.42 -21.69
CA ASP A 22 14.90 -9.80 -20.32
C ASP A 22 14.32 -8.71 -19.39
N ILE A 23 13.24 -9.06 -18.68
CA ILE A 23 12.59 -8.20 -17.69
C ILE A 23 13.20 -8.34 -16.30
N SER A 24 14.36 -9.02 -16.20
CA SER A 24 15.03 -9.23 -14.93
C SER A 24 15.38 -7.89 -14.26
N ARG A 25 15.38 -7.92 -12.93
CA ARG A 25 15.76 -6.77 -12.12
C ARG A 25 17.23 -6.40 -12.38
N PRO A 26 17.56 -5.12 -12.65
CA PRO A 26 18.96 -4.67 -12.72
C PRO A 26 19.71 -4.99 -11.42
N ALA A 27 20.95 -5.45 -11.54
CA ALA A 27 21.79 -5.78 -10.39
C ALA A 27 21.97 -4.57 -9.43
N GLN A 28 22.06 -3.37 -10.01
CA GLN A 28 22.12 -2.10 -9.27
C GLN A 28 21.43 -1.00 -10.06
N PHE A 29 20.74 -0.11 -9.35
CA PHE A 29 20.21 1.12 -9.92
C PHE A 29 21.28 2.21 -9.93
N THR A 30 21.55 2.78 -11.09
CA THR A 30 22.48 3.89 -11.27
C THR A 30 21.84 5.24 -10.91
N GLN A 31 22.65 6.29 -10.81
CA GLN A 31 22.14 7.65 -10.66
C GLN A 31 21.33 8.10 -11.89
N ALA A 32 21.77 7.73 -13.08
CA ALA A 32 21.05 8.01 -14.33
C ALA A 32 19.65 7.36 -14.35
N ASP A 33 19.51 6.12 -13.84
CA ASP A 33 18.22 5.46 -13.72
C ASP A 33 17.28 6.22 -12.80
N ARG A 34 17.78 6.68 -11.64
CA ARG A 34 16.98 7.47 -10.68
C ARG A 34 16.51 8.78 -11.28
N GLU A 35 17.37 9.48 -12.02
CA GLU A 35 17.05 10.76 -12.68
C GLU A 35 16.03 10.56 -13.81
N ALA A 36 16.21 9.54 -14.66
CA ALA A 36 15.27 9.18 -15.71
C ALA A 36 13.92 8.76 -15.12
N GLY A 37 13.94 7.97 -14.05
CA GLY A 37 12.76 7.56 -13.30
C GLY A 37 12.03 8.74 -12.68
N ALA A 38 12.76 9.70 -12.08
CA ALA A 38 12.18 10.92 -11.52
C ALA A 38 11.47 11.76 -12.59
N LYS A 39 12.06 11.88 -13.79
CA LYS A 39 11.45 12.59 -14.91
C LYS A 39 10.16 11.90 -15.36
N THR A 40 10.18 10.59 -15.52
CA THR A 40 9.01 9.79 -15.89
C THR A 40 7.92 9.89 -14.83
N PHE A 41 8.29 9.78 -13.55
CA PHE A 41 7.36 9.89 -12.43
C PHE A 41 6.64 11.25 -12.40
N ARG A 42 7.38 12.35 -12.51
CA ARG A 42 6.79 13.70 -12.51
C ARG A 42 5.84 13.92 -13.68
N SER A 43 6.13 13.34 -14.84
CA SER A 43 5.28 13.52 -16.03
C SER A 43 4.00 12.68 -16.00
N HIS A 44 3.98 11.51 -15.36
CA HIS A 44 2.90 10.54 -15.50
C HIS A 44 2.28 10.08 -14.17
N CYS A 45 3.02 10.09 -13.08
CA CYS A 45 2.58 9.56 -11.79
C CYS A 45 2.16 10.67 -10.81
N SER A 46 2.78 11.86 -10.95
CA SER A 46 2.56 12.98 -10.04
C SER A 46 1.11 13.48 -9.93
N PRO A 47 0.25 13.42 -10.99
CA PRO A 47 -1.14 13.85 -10.84
C PRO A 47 -1.93 13.08 -9.76
N CYS A 48 -1.52 11.86 -9.47
CA CYS A 48 -2.13 11.05 -8.41
C CYS A 48 -1.23 10.95 -7.15
N HIS A 49 0.08 10.85 -7.33
CA HIS A 49 1.02 10.58 -6.23
C HIS A 49 1.76 11.81 -5.69
N GLY A 50 1.49 13.02 -6.22
CA GLY A 50 2.20 14.25 -5.87
C GLY A 50 3.56 14.38 -6.56
N MET A 51 4.06 15.62 -6.71
CA MET A 51 5.31 15.92 -7.45
C MET A 51 6.56 15.29 -6.85
N ASN A 52 6.56 15.10 -5.53
CA ASN A 52 7.63 14.45 -4.77
C ASN A 52 7.19 13.11 -4.17
N ALA A 53 6.17 12.49 -4.77
CA ALA A 53 5.59 11.23 -4.33
C ALA A 53 4.93 11.29 -2.91
N GLU A 54 4.58 12.49 -2.46
CA GLU A 54 3.98 12.77 -1.14
C GLU A 54 2.54 12.30 -1.01
N GLY A 55 1.95 11.81 -2.10
CA GLY A 55 0.57 11.34 -2.12
C GLY A 55 -0.42 12.38 -2.66
N GLY A 56 -1.68 12.00 -2.61
CA GLY A 56 -2.81 12.76 -3.13
C GLY A 56 -3.99 11.81 -3.30
N ARG A 57 -4.46 11.61 -4.53
CA ARG A 57 -5.42 10.54 -4.86
C ARG A 57 -4.79 9.15 -4.70
N GLY A 58 -3.52 9.00 -5.01
CA GLY A 58 -2.72 7.81 -4.76
C GLY A 58 -1.99 7.85 -3.42
N PRO A 59 -1.40 6.72 -2.98
CA PRO A 59 -0.67 6.63 -1.72
C PRO A 59 0.59 7.50 -1.70
N ASN A 60 1.01 7.87 -0.48
CA ASN A 60 2.28 8.54 -0.22
C ASN A 60 3.45 7.55 -0.38
N LEU A 61 4.04 7.53 -1.58
CA LEU A 61 5.14 6.64 -1.91
C LEU A 61 6.46 7.11 -1.27
N ALA A 62 6.60 8.42 -1.02
CA ALA A 62 7.75 8.98 -0.33
C ALA A 62 7.84 8.52 1.13
N GLN A 63 6.72 8.18 1.76
CA GLN A 63 6.66 7.54 3.08
C GLN A 63 6.74 6.01 3.02
N GLY A 64 6.89 5.42 1.83
CA GLY A 64 6.93 3.97 1.67
C GLY A 64 5.58 3.30 1.92
N VAL A 65 4.49 3.95 1.52
CA VAL A 65 3.14 3.41 1.59
C VAL A 65 2.82 2.73 0.26
N PHE A 66 2.85 1.40 0.25
CA PHE A 66 2.54 0.58 -0.92
C PHE A 66 1.37 -0.34 -0.58
N TYR A 67 0.22 -0.17 -1.25
CA TYR A 67 -0.99 -0.93 -0.88
C TYR A 67 -1.02 -2.37 -1.44
N ARG A 68 -0.24 -2.66 -2.47
CA ARG A 68 -0.28 -3.93 -3.22
C ARG A 68 1.09 -4.60 -3.35
N GLY A 69 1.90 -4.49 -2.32
CA GLY A 69 3.25 -5.03 -2.29
C GLY A 69 4.30 -3.95 -2.52
N SER A 70 5.51 -4.24 -2.07
CA SER A 70 6.61 -3.28 -2.06
C SER A 70 7.95 -3.88 -2.50
N SER A 71 8.00 -5.14 -2.98
CA SER A 71 9.20 -5.63 -3.64
C SER A 71 9.41 -4.92 -4.98
N ASP A 72 10.62 -4.98 -5.52
CA ASP A 72 10.92 -4.35 -6.80
C ASP A 72 10.08 -4.97 -7.92
N GLU A 73 9.89 -6.29 -7.91
CA GLU A 73 9.09 -7.03 -8.87
C GLU A 73 7.59 -6.71 -8.73
N GLU A 74 7.10 -6.57 -7.49
CA GLU A 74 5.71 -6.13 -7.26
C GLU A 74 5.49 -4.68 -7.73
N LEU A 75 6.48 -3.79 -7.56
CA LEU A 75 6.41 -2.43 -8.09
C LEU A 75 6.45 -2.42 -9.62
N LEU A 76 7.35 -3.21 -10.24
CA LEU A 76 7.38 -3.39 -11.69
C LEU A 76 6.01 -3.84 -12.21
N HIS A 77 5.46 -4.90 -11.62
CA HIS A 77 4.15 -5.43 -12.01
C HIS A 77 3.03 -4.39 -11.85
N ASN A 78 2.94 -3.74 -10.69
CA ASN A 78 1.90 -2.75 -10.41
C ASN A 78 1.98 -1.52 -11.33
N ILE A 79 3.16 -1.12 -11.76
CA ILE A 79 3.34 0.01 -12.69
C ILE A 79 3.01 -0.44 -14.12
N SER A 80 3.44 -1.64 -14.53
CA SER A 80 3.20 -2.14 -15.89
C SER A 80 1.73 -2.48 -16.13
N GLU A 81 1.11 -3.23 -15.20
CA GLU A 81 -0.24 -3.78 -15.37
C GLU A 81 -1.33 -2.91 -14.72
N GLY A 82 -0.92 -1.94 -13.90
CA GLY A 82 -1.85 -1.20 -13.05
C GLY A 82 -2.29 -2.01 -11.84
N VAL A 83 -3.26 -1.45 -11.10
CA VAL A 83 -3.80 -2.08 -9.90
C VAL A 83 -5.29 -2.30 -10.06
N ALA A 84 -5.67 -3.55 -10.32
CA ALA A 84 -7.06 -3.92 -10.54
C ALA A 84 -7.99 -3.45 -9.41
N GLY A 85 -9.14 -2.87 -9.78
CA GLY A 85 -10.12 -2.33 -8.85
C GLY A 85 -9.73 -0.97 -8.24
N THR A 86 -8.74 -0.29 -8.83
CA THR A 86 -8.35 1.08 -8.46
C THR A 86 -8.23 1.98 -9.67
N GLU A 87 -7.99 3.27 -9.45
CA GLU A 87 -7.76 4.25 -10.51
C GLU A 87 -6.32 4.24 -11.07
N MET A 88 -5.43 3.38 -10.56
CA MET A 88 -4.06 3.26 -11.06
C MET A 88 -4.02 2.43 -12.34
N PRO A 89 -3.83 3.05 -13.53
CA PRO A 89 -3.77 2.33 -14.79
C PRO A 89 -2.42 1.65 -14.96
N GLY A 90 -2.37 0.62 -15.81
CA GLY A 90 -1.11 0.09 -16.33
C GLY A 90 -0.47 1.07 -17.31
N LEU A 91 0.86 1.09 -17.33
CA LEU A 91 1.64 1.92 -18.24
C LEU A 91 2.38 1.03 -19.23
N PHE A 92 2.08 1.20 -20.52
CA PHE A 92 2.71 0.47 -21.61
C PHE A 92 4.15 0.97 -21.91
N TYR A 93 5.01 0.96 -20.89
CA TYR A 93 6.42 1.30 -21.02
C TYR A 93 7.28 0.06 -21.21
N SER A 94 8.48 0.25 -21.79
CA SER A 94 9.48 -0.81 -21.77
C SER A 94 9.85 -1.15 -20.32
N PRO A 95 10.21 -2.41 -20.02
CA PRO A 95 10.65 -2.82 -18.69
C PRO A 95 11.74 -1.92 -18.11
N ASP A 96 12.73 -1.51 -18.90
CA ASP A 96 13.81 -0.61 -18.47
C ASP A 96 13.28 0.71 -17.94
N ARG A 97 12.28 1.28 -18.62
CA ARG A 97 11.67 2.54 -18.19
C ARG A 97 10.88 2.39 -16.89
N VAL A 98 10.26 1.25 -16.70
CA VAL A 98 9.57 0.95 -15.43
C VAL A 98 10.60 0.74 -14.32
N TRP A 99 11.70 0.02 -14.59
CA TRP A 99 12.81 -0.14 -13.64
C TRP A 99 13.43 1.19 -13.23
N GLN A 100 13.52 2.16 -14.12
CA GLN A 100 13.96 3.51 -13.79
C GLN A 100 12.98 4.19 -12.79
N VAL A 101 11.68 4.02 -12.98
CA VAL A 101 10.69 4.53 -12.00
C VAL A 101 10.85 3.82 -10.65
N VAL A 102 11.05 2.52 -10.63
CA VAL A 102 11.35 1.76 -9.40
C VAL A 102 12.62 2.28 -8.74
N ALA A 103 13.69 2.56 -9.51
CA ALA A 103 14.94 3.14 -9.02
C ALA A 103 14.71 4.50 -8.33
N TYR A 104 13.87 5.35 -8.92
CA TYR A 104 13.48 6.62 -8.30
C TYR A 104 12.72 6.40 -6.99
N LEU A 105 11.71 5.53 -6.97
CA LEU A 105 10.95 5.23 -5.75
C LEU A 105 11.87 4.69 -4.65
N ARG A 106 12.85 3.85 -4.98
CA ARG A 106 13.85 3.34 -4.02
C ARG A 106 14.79 4.42 -3.49
N SER A 107 15.04 5.46 -4.26
CA SER A 107 15.81 6.62 -3.77
C SER A 107 15.05 7.43 -2.71
N LEU A 108 13.73 7.43 -2.79
CA LEU A 108 12.86 8.08 -1.80
C LEU A 108 12.67 7.21 -0.54
N THR A 109 12.62 5.89 -0.73
CA THR A 109 12.35 4.91 0.33
C THR A 109 13.41 3.82 0.34
N PRO A 110 14.62 4.09 0.84
CA PRO A 110 15.64 3.07 0.99
C PRO A 110 15.13 1.91 1.87
N VAL A 111 15.58 0.71 1.54
CA VAL A 111 15.24 -0.48 2.32
C VAL A 111 15.98 -0.40 3.65
N GLU A 112 15.21 -0.22 4.73
CA GLU A 112 15.74 -0.21 6.09
C GLU A 112 15.59 -1.59 6.72
N LYS A 113 16.62 -2.03 7.47
CA LYS A 113 16.56 -3.25 8.26
C LYS A 113 16.02 -2.92 9.65
N ALA A 114 15.04 -3.69 10.11
CA ALA A 114 14.58 -3.59 11.49
C ALA A 114 15.68 -4.04 12.45
N ILE A 115 15.85 -3.30 13.55
CA ILE A 115 16.89 -3.53 14.56
C ILE A 115 16.37 -4.24 15.81
N GLY A 116 15.04 -4.41 15.96
CA GLY A 116 14.44 -5.06 17.13
C GLY A 116 14.29 -6.58 16.99
N ASP A 117 13.83 -7.21 18.09
CA ASP A 117 13.48 -8.62 18.15
C ASP A 117 12.00 -8.82 17.77
N ALA A 118 11.76 -9.48 16.62
CA ALA A 118 10.41 -9.74 16.14
C ALA A 118 9.62 -10.71 17.04
N GLY A 119 10.29 -11.64 17.70
CA GLY A 119 9.65 -12.59 18.64
C GLY A 119 9.14 -11.88 19.88
N HIS A 120 9.97 -11.02 20.49
CA HIS A 120 9.56 -10.16 21.59
C HIS A 120 8.49 -9.17 21.15
N GLY A 121 8.60 -8.59 19.96
CA GLY A 121 7.57 -7.72 19.37
C GLY A 121 6.22 -8.39 19.21
N ALA A 122 6.18 -9.70 18.86
CA ALA A 122 4.94 -10.47 18.81
C ALA A 122 4.30 -10.64 20.21
N ALA A 123 5.10 -10.80 21.25
CA ALA A 123 4.61 -10.84 22.63
C ALA A 123 4.05 -9.48 23.06
N LEU A 124 4.79 -8.38 22.78
CA LEU A 124 4.35 -7.00 23.05
C LEU A 124 3.05 -6.65 22.29
N PHE A 125 2.89 -7.11 21.06
CA PHE A 125 1.67 -6.90 20.27
C PHE A 125 0.42 -7.46 20.99
N LYS A 126 0.54 -8.63 21.62
CA LYS A 126 -0.52 -9.22 22.43
C LYS A 126 -0.68 -8.47 23.77
N GLN A 127 0.42 -8.19 24.45
CA GLN A 127 0.44 -7.52 25.76
C GLN A 127 -0.19 -6.12 25.71
N HIS A 128 0.06 -5.35 24.66
CA HIS A 128 -0.53 -4.03 24.47
C HIS A 128 -1.94 -4.07 23.86
N GLY A 129 -2.54 -5.25 23.70
CA GLY A 129 -3.91 -5.39 23.20
C GLY A 129 -4.12 -5.03 21.74
N CYS A 130 -3.06 -4.97 20.92
CA CYS A 130 -3.15 -4.61 19.51
C CYS A 130 -4.07 -5.57 18.72
N SER A 131 -4.07 -6.87 19.11
CA SER A 131 -4.94 -7.91 18.55
C SER A 131 -6.44 -7.66 18.80
N GLY A 132 -6.82 -6.80 19.74
CA GLY A 132 -8.22 -6.43 19.96
C GLY A 132 -8.83 -5.66 18.76
N CYS A 133 -7.99 -4.89 18.06
CA CYS A 133 -8.41 -4.12 16.91
C CYS A 133 -7.86 -4.67 15.59
N HIS A 134 -6.65 -5.20 15.59
CA HIS A 134 -5.94 -5.66 14.40
C HIS A 134 -6.00 -7.18 14.23
N ARG A 135 -6.11 -7.61 12.98
CA ARG A 135 -6.01 -9.01 12.57
C ARG A 135 -4.61 -9.33 12.07
N VAL A 136 -4.09 -10.50 12.44
CA VAL A 136 -2.89 -11.11 11.86
C VAL A 136 -3.18 -12.58 11.58
N ALA A 137 -2.91 -13.07 10.39
CA ALA A 137 -3.14 -14.46 9.97
C ALA A 137 -4.57 -14.99 10.24
N GLY A 138 -5.57 -14.12 10.08
CA GLY A 138 -6.98 -14.46 10.31
C GLY A 138 -7.46 -14.30 11.75
N GLU A 139 -6.55 -14.15 12.72
CA GLU A 139 -6.87 -13.99 14.15
C GLU A 139 -6.86 -12.51 14.57
N GLY A 140 -7.78 -12.13 15.46
CA GLY A 140 -7.88 -10.78 16.01
C GLY A 140 -9.07 -9.97 15.51
N GLY A 141 -9.11 -8.70 15.93
CA GLY A 141 -10.19 -7.76 15.66
C GLY A 141 -10.24 -7.27 14.20
N ARG A 142 -11.35 -6.58 13.87
CA ARG A 142 -11.61 -6.03 12.53
C ARG A 142 -11.77 -4.51 12.52
N MET A 143 -11.62 -3.88 13.68
CA MET A 143 -11.77 -2.42 13.81
C MET A 143 -10.55 -1.66 13.31
N GLY A 144 -9.38 -2.30 13.25
CA GLY A 144 -8.18 -1.79 12.61
C GLY A 144 -7.89 -2.48 11.27
N PRO A 145 -6.91 -1.99 10.50
CA PRO A 145 -6.43 -2.68 9.31
C PRO A 145 -5.92 -4.10 9.62
N ASP A 146 -6.11 -5.00 8.66
CA ASP A 146 -5.45 -6.32 8.67
C ASP A 146 -3.94 -6.12 8.47
N LEU A 147 -3.16 -6.67 9.39
CA LEU A 147 -1.70 -6.54 9.44
C LEU A 147 -0.98 -7.79 8.93
N THR A 148 -1.69 -8.82 8.47
CA THR A 148 -1.12 -10.11 8.04
C THR A 148 0.06 -9.96 7.08
N LEU A 149 0.01 -8.98 6.19
CA LEU A 149 1.04 -8.72 5.17
C LEU A 149 1.58 -7.28 5.25
N ILE A 150 1.49 -6.64 6.40
CA ILE A 150 1.81 -5.22 6.52
C ILE A 150 3.27 -4.91 6.19
N GLY A 151 4.19 -5.79 6.55
CA GLY A 151 5.61 -5.68 6.23
C GLY A 151 5.92 -5.76 4.74
N SER A 152 5.03 -6.33 3.92
CA SER A 152 5.14 -6.31 2.45
C SER A 152 4.61 -5.01 1.82
N SER A 153 3.92 -4.16 2.57
CA SER A 153 3.22 -3.00 2.01
C SER A 153 3.56 -1.66 2.67
N ARG A 154 4.42 -1.69 3.69
CA ARG A 154 4.82 -0.48 4.42
C ARG A 154 6.30 -0.47 4.70
N ALA A 155 6.94 0.70 4.52
CA ALA A 155 8.32 0.92 4.97
C ALA A 155 8.37 0.95 6.50
N LEU A 156 9.53 0.57 7.05
CA LEU A 156 9.78 0.54 8.49
C LEU A 156 9.47 1.90 9.15
N ARG A 157 9.93 3.00 8.55
CA ARG A 157 9.66 4.36 9.06
C ARG A 157 8.17 4.68 9.11
N HIS A 158 7.38 4.23 8.11
CA HIS A 158 5.94 4.43 8.13
C HIS A 158 5.26 3.60 9.23
N LEU A 159 5.69 2.36 9.46
CA LEU A 159 5.18 1.54 10.56
C LEU A 159 5.47 2.22 11.92
N ARG A 160 6.66 2.76 12.09
CA ARG A 160 7.04 3.52 13.29
C ARG A 160 6.19 4.77 13.46
N GLU A 161 6.06 5.57 12.40
CA GLU A 161 5.25 6.79 12.39
C GLU A 161 3.78 6.49 12.74
N ALA A 162 3.18 5.48 12.12
CA ALA A 162 1.80 5.08 12.39
C ALA A 162 1.56 4.66 13.86
N MET A 163 2.59 4.16 14.55
CA MET A 163 2.50 3.80 15.96
C MET A 163 2.71 5.01 16.88
N THR A 164 3.60 5.92 16.53
CA THR A 164 3.94 7.07 17.39
C THR A 164 3.04 8.28 17.15
N ASN A 165 2.57 8.45 15.92
CA ASN A 165 1.69 9.53 15.49
C ASN A 165 0.54 8.99 14.61
N PRO A 166 -0.41 8.23 15.18
CA PRO A 166 -1.46 7.56 14.42
C PRO A 166 -2.43 8.51 13.69
N ASP A 167 -2.42 9.79 14.01
CA ASP A 167 -3.23 10.82 13.34
C ASP A 167 -2.55 11.42 12.11
N ALA A 168 -1.26 11.12 11.85
CA ALA A 168 -0.50 11.72 10.74
C ALA A 168 -1.05 11.34 9.36
N ASP A 169 -1.52 10.09 9.20
CA ASP A 169 -2.08 9.58 7.95
C ASP A 169 -3.24 8.62 8.23
N VAL A 170 -4.44 9.18 8.39
CA VAL A 170 -5.66 8.39 8.63
C VAL A 170 -6.44 8.24 7.33
N ARG A 171 -6.47 7.01 6.81
CA ARG A 171 -7.27 6.70 5.62
C ARG A 171 -8.75 6.96 5.87
N GLN A 172 -9.47 7.47 4.86
CA GLN A 172 -10.88 7.88 4.97
C GLN A 172 -11.79 6.81 5.61
N ARG A 173 -11.59 5.54 5.28
CA ARG A 173 -12.35 4.41 5.86
C ARG A 173 -12.19 4.25 7.39
N TYR A 174 -11.25 4.93 8.00
CA TYR A 174 -11.00 4.96 9.45
C TYR A 174 -11.26 6.33 10.07
N TRP A 175 -11.82 7.29 9.30
CA TRP A 175 -12.26 8.56 9.87
C TRP A 175 -13.41 8.32 10.85
N LEU A 176 -13.37 9.03 11.97
CA LEU A 176 -14.37 8.88 13.01
C LEU A 176 -15.59 9.76 12.72
N VAL A 177 -16.73 9.13 12.67
CA VAL A 177 -18.03 9.83 12.72
C VAL A 177 -18.54 9.78 14.14
N THR A 178 -18.98 10.94 14.65
CA THR A 178 -19.78 11.06 15.86
C THR A 178 -21.06 11.80 15.50
N ALA A 179 -22.20 11.23 15.84
CA ALA A 179 -23.52 11.79 15.53
C ALA A 179 -24.44 11.67 16.72
N THR A 180 -25.34 12.64 16.88
CA THR A 180 -26.43 12.59 17.87
C THR A 180 -27.73 12.36 17.11
N ALA A 181 -28.26 11.15 17.17
CA ALA A 181 -29.43 10.73 16.41
C ALA A 181 -30.69 10.70 17.27
N GLY A 182 -31.81 10.99 16.64
CA GLY A 182 -33.15 10.77 17.18
C GLY A 182 -33.59 11.68 18.34
N ALA A 183 -34.78 11.42 18.82
CA ALA A 183 -35.41 12.17 19.91
C ALA A 183 -34.76 11.87 21.27
N ASP A 184 -34.18 10.68 21.44
CA ASP A 184 -33.51 10.24 22.67
C ASP A 184 -32.09 10.82 22.82
N GLY A 185 -31.56 11.50 21.79
CA GLY A 185 -30.28 12.18 21.85
C GLY A 185 -29.07 11.29 22.10
N LYS A 186 -29.19 9.97 21.90
CA LYS A 186 -28.07 9.05 22.12
C LYS A 186 -26.96 9.26 21.09
N PRO A 187 -25.69 9.37 21.53
CA PRO A 187 -24.58 9.46 20.61
C PRO A 187 -24.36 8.13 19.88
N VAL A 188 -24.10 8.23 18.59
CA VAL A 188 -23.65 7.12 17.74
C VAL A 188 -22.27 7.47 17.23
N SER A 189 -21.33 6.54 17.34
CA SER A 189 -19.98 6.72 16.79
C SER A 189 -19.51 5.48 16.03
N GLY A 190 -18.62 5.70 15.09
CA GLY A 190 -18.03 4.61 14.29
C GLY A 190 -17.13 5.11 13.20
N PHE A 191 -16.70 4.21 12.32
CA PHE A 191 -15.89 4.54 11.16
C PHE A 191 -16.75 4.91 9.96
N LEU A 192 -16.37 5.99 9.28
CA LEU A 192 -17.03 6.45 8.08
C LEU A 192 -16.94 5.40 6.96
N LEU A 193 -18.08 5.00 6.42
CA LEU A 193 -18.17 4.18 5.22
C LEU A 193 -18.46 5.03 3.98
N ASN A 194 -19.46 5.87 4.08
CA ASN A 194 -19.90 6.74 3.01
C ASN A 194 -20.60 7.97 3.58
N GLU A 195 -20.57 9.06 2.81
CA GLU A 195 -21.30 10.28 3.13
C GLU A 195 -21.79 10.90 1.81
N ASP A 196 -23.08 11.22 1.77
CA ASP A 196 -23.69 11.96 0.68
C ASP A 196 -24.46 13.19 1.23
N THR A 197 -25.23 13.85 0.38
CA THR A 197 -26.00 15.04 0.75
C THR A 197 -27.02 14.76 1.87
N TYR A 198 -27.59 13.56 1.91
CA TYR A 198 -28.72 13.20 2.77
C TYR A 198 -28.35 12.31 3.92
N THR A 199 -27.36 11.44 3.73
CA THR A 199 -27.01 10.41 4.71
C THR A 199 -25.53 10.42 5.07
N VAL A 200 -25.24 9.94 6.27
CA VAL A 200 -23.92 9.49 6.69
C VAL A 200 -23.99 8.03 7.12
N GLN A 201 -23.14 7.20 6.54
CA GLN A 201 -23.07 5.78 6.83
C GLN A 201 -21.78 5.46 7.58
N LEU A 202 -21.90 4.69 8.63
CA LEU A 202 -20.78 4.30 9.49
C LEU A 202 -20.91 2.83 9.93
N ILE A 203 -19.79 2.22 10.31
CA ILE A 203 -19.75 1.00 11.09
C ILE A 203 -19.49 1.37 12.54
N ASP A 204 -20.42 1.02 13.44
CA ASP A 204 -20.29 1.27 14.88
C ASP A 204 -19.26 0.32 15.53
N ASP A 205 -18.96 0.56 16.82
CA ASP A 205 -17.97 -0.22 17.57
C ASP A 205 -18.35 -1.68 17.77
N ALA A 206 -19.63 -2.01 17.61
CA ALA A 206 -20.14 -3.37 17.63
C ALA A 206 -20.08 -4.04 16.24
N GLY A 207 -19.63 -3.32 15.20
CA GLY A 207 -19.54 -3.81 13.82
C GLY A 207 -20.85 -3.72 13.04
N ASN A 208 -21.85 -2.99 13.54
CA ASN A 208 -23.13 -2.82 12.86
C ASN A 208 -23.06 -1.66 11.86
N LEU A 209 -23.63 -1.88 10.69
CA LEU A 209 -23.86 -0.81 9.72
C LEU A 209 -24.97 0.12 10.23
N ARG A 210 -24.66 1.42 10.28
CA ARG A 210 -25.61 2.49 10.58
C ARG A 210 -25.71 3.42 9.39
N SER A 211 -26.93 3.68 8.93
CA SER A 211 -27.24 4.72 7.96
C SER A 211 -28.09 5.77 8.67
N LEU A 212 -27.56 6.98 8.79
CA LEU A 212 -28.17 8.06 9.54
C LEU A 212 -28.63 9.15 8.56
N ASP A 213 -29.90 9.51 8.62
CA ASP A 213 -30.49 10.63 7.87
C ASP A 213 -30.04 11.96 8.52
N LYS A 214 -29.28 12.76 7.78
CA LYS A 214 -28.72 14.04 8.25
C LYS A 214 -29.80 15.01 8.74
N ALA A 215 -30.98 15.00 8.12
CA ALA A 215 -32.10 15.86 8.52
C ALA A 215 -32.66 15.51 9.90
N ARG A 216 -32.40 14.30 10.39
CA ARG A 216 -32.83 13.83 11.73
C ARG A 216 -31.73 13.88 12.78
N LEU A 217 -30.53 14.34 12.42
CA LEU A 217 -29.43 14.49 13.37
C LEU A 217 -29.52 15.85 14.06
N ARG A 218 -29.31 15.87 15.37
CA ARG A 218 -29.07 17.12 16.12
C ARG A 218 -27.68 17.71 15.84
N GLY A 219 -26.76 16.87 15.36
CA GLY A 219 -25.42 17.24 14.93
C GLY A 219 -24.62 15.98 14.59
N TYR A 220 -23.63 16.16 13.71
CA TYR A 220 -22.64 15.12 13.46
C TYR A 220 -21.30 15.79 13.11
N ASN A 221 -20.24 15.05 13.31
CA ASN A 221 -18.86 15.46 12.98
C ASN A 221 -18.11 14.29 12.38
N VAL A 222 -17.30 14.59 11.36
CA VAL A 222 -16.36 13.64 10.75
C VAL A 222 -14.95 14.12 11.05
N ALA A 223 -14.24 13.38 11.86
CA ALA A 223 -12.88 13.69 12.28
C ALA A 223 -11.86 12.78 11.57
N LYS A 224 -10.83 13.36 11.00
CA LYS A 224 -9.67 12.66 10.43
C LYS A 224 -8.72 12.19 11.54
N LYS A 225 -9.26 11.48 12.52
CA LYS A 225 -8.53 11.01 13.70
C LYS A 225 -8.57 9.49 13.78
N SER A 226 -7.48 8.90 14.25
CA SER A 226 -7.37 7.48 14.50
C SER A 226 -7.97 7.08 15.85
N LYS A 227 -8.58 5.89 15.92
CA LYS A 227 -8.88 5.24 17.21
C LYS A 227 -7.65 4.52 17.80
N MET A 228 -6.60 4.35 17.01
CA MET A 228 -5.37 3.73 17.48
C MET A 228 -4.70 4.69 18.48
N PRO A 229 -4.36 4.23 19.69
CA PRO A 229 -3.62 5.05 20.64
C PRO A 229 -2.20 5.31 20.16
N SER A 230 -1.61 6.43 20.60
CA SER A 230 -0.18 6.68 20.34
C SER A 230 0.70 5.85 21.27
N TYR A 231 1.67 5.19 20.69
CA TYR A 231 2.71 4.42 21.38
C TYR A 231 4.05 5.18 21.48
N ALA A 232 4.06 6.50 21.30
CA ALA A 232 5.25 7.35 21.40
C ALA A 232 5.94 7.30 22.78
N LYS A 233 5.21 6.87 23.83
CA LYS A 233 5.73 6.76 25.20
C LYS A 233 6.33 5.38 25.55
N LEU A 234 6.29 4.41 24.64
CA LEU A 234 6.98 3.14 24.82
C LEU A 234 8.49 3.35 24.92
N LYS A 235 9.16 2.47 25.63
CA LYS A 235 10.63 2.43 25.59
C LYS A 235 11.09 2.18 24.16
N THR A 236 12.20 2.83 23.78
CA THR A 236 12.71 2.74 22.39
C THR A 236 12.89 1.29 21.93
N GLY A 237 13.43 0.40 22.78
CA GLY A 237 13.60 -1.00 22.45
C GLY A 237 12.27 -1.74 22.21
N GLU A 238 11.24 -1.48 23.03
CA GLU A 238 9.92 -2.10 22.85
C GLU A 238 9.26 -1.65 21.54
N LEU A 239 9.40 -0.37 21.18
CA LEU A 239 8.93 0.15 19.90
C LEU A 239 9.69 -0.47 18.73
N ASP A 240 11.01 -0.64 18.85
CA ASP A 240 11.85 -1.28 17.84
C ASP A 240 11.43 -2.74 17.62
N ASP A 241 11.16 -3.48 18.69
CA ASP A 241 10.71 -4.87 18.63
C ASP A 241 9.33 -5.00 17.98
N LEU A 242 8.38 -4.13 18.33
CA LEU A 242 7.07 -4.07 17.68
C LEU A 242 7.19 -3.77 16.17
N VAL A 243 8.03 -2.81 15.80
CA VAL A 243 8.30 -2.48 14.40
C VAL A 243 8.96 -3.65 13.69
N ALA A 244 9.91 -4.36 14.33
CA ALA A 244 10.53 -5.56 13.78
C ALA A 244 9.50 -6.66 13.54
N TYR A 245 8.60 -6.90 14.50
CA TYR A 245 7.49 -7.84 14.34
C TYR A 245 6.60 -7.47 13.16
N LEU A 246 6.09 -6.24 13.09
CA LEU A 246 5.24 -5.79 11.98
C LEU A 246 5.96 -5.88 10.63
N THR A 247 7.25 -5.57 10.59
CA THR A 247 8.08 -5.68 9.40
C THR A 247 8.26 -7.14 8.96
N SER A 248 8.23 -8.10 9.88
CA SER A 248 8.33 -9.55 9.60
C SER A 248 7.05 -10.14 8.99
N LEU A 249 5.91 -9.48 9.14
CA LEU A 249 4.62 -9.91 8.60
C LEU A 249 4.56 -9.71 7.08
N ARG A 250 5.12 -10.66 6.32
CA ARG A 250 5.32 -10.61 4.86
C ARG A 250 4.79 -11.86 4.17
N ARG A 251 4.63 -11.76 2.86
CA ARG A 251 4.43 -12.94 2.01
C ARG A 251 5.65 -13.86 2.09
N PRO A 252 5.46 -15.19 2.14
CA PRO A 252 6.56 -16.12 1.98
C PRO A 252 7.30 -15.85 0.66
N GLY A 253 8.63 -15.74 0.71
CA GLY A 253 9.46 -15.49 -0.48
C GLY A 253 9.54 -14.04 -0.95
N GLY A 254 8.82 -13.11 -0.36
CA GLY A 254 8.93 -11.68 -0.68
C GLY A 254 10.18 -11.05 -0.07
N SER A 255 11.23 -10.84 -0.86
CA SER A 255 12.34 -9.93 -0.53
C SER A 255 11.92 -8.48 -0.78
N ARG A 256 12.47 -7.52 -0.01
CA ARG A 256 12.48 -6.11 -0.40
C ARG A 256 13.68 -5.83 -1.26
#